data_5a904d45f06b871b9400c3e1bc43b7cf
#
_entry.id   5a904d45f06b871b9400c3e1bc43b7cf
#
_cell.length_a   1.000
_cell.length_b   1.000
_cell.length_c   1.000
_cell.angle_alpha   90.00
_cell.angle_beta   90.00
_cell.angle_gamma   90.00
#
_symmetry.space_group_name_H-M   'P 1'
#
loop_
_entity.id
_entity.type
_entity.pdbx_description
1 polymer ?
#
loop_
_entity_poly.entity_id
_entity_poly.type
_entity_poly.pdbx_seq_one_letter_code
_entity_poly.pdbx_strand_id
1 'polypeptide(L)'
;MIRACLVLLALSSADALFKGASIAKKGGAAKPAVAGIAGARGRVVPTGRGRAAPAKKGGAAVVTADVPFFQSPEFYAEIGEIGIAAVRVGTCALMIHHGFDKIANVDGFSMNVVAKFFGFLPGPPQFWTLGAAATQIAGAGLLAPGILSRPVAASMSVTMAVAVIFHLLNTGLEAFPLGIPTAHSYNFELAAMYVLVLGFFTVNGAGKYSVDEQLLGGELELYKKGLNGVGINPSGKYINPFISEKEQKRRE
;
A
#
# COMPACT_ATOMS: atom_id res chain seq x y z
N MET A 1 17.89 8.01 -23.48
CA MET A 1 16.52 7.47 -23.50
C MET A 1 16.15 6.71 -22.22
N ILE A 2 17.00 5.88 -21.64
CA ILE A 2 16.67 5.03 -20.47
C ILE A 2 16.56 5.80 -19.15
N ARG A 3 17.28 6.91 -18.95
CA ARG A 3 17.10 7.81 -17.80
C ARG A 3 15.69 8.43 -17.76
N ALA A 4 15.09 8.70 -18.90
CA ALA A 4 13.73 9.15 -19.02
C ALA A 4 12.70 8.05 -18.68
N CYS A 5 13.00 6.79 -18.98
CA CYS A 5 12.12 5.67 -18.71
C CYS A 5 12.04 5.31 -17.21
N LEU A 6 13.17 5.38 -16.50
CA LEU A 6 13.22 5.17 -15.03
C LEU A 6 12.57 6.32 -14.26
N VAL A 7 12.75 7.55 -14.72
CA VAL A 7 12.06 8.73 -14.15
C VAL A 7 10.56 8.70 -14.49
N LEU A 8 10.18 8.26 -15.69
CA LEU A 8 8.78 8.08 -16.09
C LEU A 8 8.10 6.92 -15.35
N LEU A 9 8.80 5.82 -15.04
CA LEU A 9 8.29 4.75 -14.19
C LEU A 9 8.08 5.22 -12.74
N ALA A 10 8.99 6.02 -12.20
CA ALA A 10 8.85 6.61 -10.86
C ALA A 10 7.71 7.65 -10.81
N LEU A 11 7.56 8.47 -11.86
CA LEU A 11 6.50 9.48 -11.97
C LEU A 11 5.13 8.84 -12.30
N SER A 12 5.09 7.81 -13.15
CA SER A 12 3.87 7.04 -13.45
C SER A 12 3.34 6.30 -12.22
N SER A 13 4.22 5.81 -11.35
CA SER A 13 3.84 5.20 -10.07
C SER A 13 3.23 6.23 -9.12
N ALA A 14 3.73 7.46 -9.10
CA ALA A 14 3.18 8.55 -8.29
C ALA A 14 1.80 8.99 -8.78
N ASP A 15 1.58 9.11 -10.09
CA ASP A 15 0.28 9.48 -10.66
C ASP A 15 -0.78 8.38 -10.49
N ALA A 16 -0.42 7.11 -10.59
CA ALA A 16 -1.32 5.99 -10.35
C ALA A 16 -1.75 5.90 -8.87
N LEU A 17 -0.83 6.15 -7.94
CA LEU A 17 -1.10 6.21 -6.50
C LEU A 17 -2.04 7.38 -6.15
N PHE A 18 -1.87 8.53 -6.80
CA PHE A 18 -2.71 9.71 -6.55
C PHE A 18 -4.14 9.56 -7.08
N LYS A 19 -4.33 8.94 -8.24
CA LYS A 19 -5.68 8.67 -8.80
C LYS A 19 -6.45 7.62 -8.00
N GLY A 20 -5.77 6.60 -7.47
CA GLY A 20 -6.37 5.59 -6.59
C GLY A 20 -6.94 6.16 -5.29
N ALA A 21 -6.23 7.10 -4.66
CA ALA A 21 -6.67 7.73 -3.42
C ALA A 21 -7.91 8.64 -3.59
N SER A 22 -8.12 9.21 -4.79
CA SER A 22 -9.28 10.08 -5.08
C SER A 22 -10.58 9.29 -5.29
N ILE A 23 -10.51 8.03 -5.72
CA ILE A 23 -11.69 7.19 -5.98
C ILE A 23 -12.27 6.63 -4.66
N ALA A 24 -11.45 6.37 -3.66
CA ALA A 24 -11.90 5.84 -2.37
C ALA A 24 -12.77 6.82 -1.54
N LYS A 25 -12.74 8.12 -1.83
CA LYS A 25 -13.46 9.16 -1.08
C LYS A 25 -14.88 9.46 -1.60
N LYS A 26 -15.33 8.82 -2.70
CA LYS A 26 -16.68 9.01 -3.29
C LYS A 26 -17.65 7.85 -3.10
N GLY A 27 -17.30 6.83 -2.32
CA GLY A 27 -18.21 5.77 -1.90
C GLY A 27 -19.10 6.23 -0.76
N GLY A 28 -20.18 6.95 -1.04
CA GLY A 28 -21.19 7.30 -0.08
C GLY A 28 -21.85 6.04 0.49
N ALA A 29 -22.00 6.00 1.80
CA ALA A 29 -22.65 4.92 2.53
C ALA A 29 -24.09 4.72 2.01
N ALA A 30 -24.32 3.62 1.31
CA ALA A 30 -25.66 3.15 0.98
C ALA A 30 -26.27 2.57 2.27
N LYS A 31 -27.34 3.17 2.75
CA LYS A 31 -28.18 2.64 3.85
C LYS A 31 -28.82 1.33 3.39
N PRO A 32 -28.82 0.28 4.18
CA PRO A 32 -29.61 -0.91 3.89
C PRO A 32 -31.11 -0.59 4.03
N ALA A 33 -31.88 -0.86 2.98
CA ALA A 33 -33.33 -0.79 3.01
C ALA A 33 -33.88 -1.98 3.81
N VAL A 34 -34.53 -1.71 4.91
CA VAL A 34 -35.31 -2.71 5.65
C VAL A 34 -36.69 -2.83 5.01
N ALA A 35 -36.99 -4.01 4.47
CA ALA A 35 -38.31 -4.33 3.92
C ALA A 35 -39.37 -4.33 5.04
N GLY A 36 -40.41 -3.51 4.85
CA GLY A 36 -41.53 -3.45 5.75
C GLY A 36 -42.48 -4.63 5.59
N ILE A 37 -42.90 -5.20 6.69
CA ILE A 37 -44.04 -6.15 6.77
C ILE A 37 -45.30 -5.35 6.96
N ALA A 38 -46.24 -5.50 6.03
CA ALA A 38 -47.57 -4.92 6.11
C ALA A 38 -48.46 -5.71 7.07
N GLY A 39 -49.26 -5.01 7.91
CA GLY A 39 -50.30 -5.68 8.67
C GLY A 39 -51.12 -4.76 9.53
N ALA A 40 -52.41 -4.65 9.16
CA ALA A 40 -53.58 -4.35 9.98
C ALA A 40 -54.03 -2.89 10.24
N ARG A 41 -55.16 -2.62 9.64
CA ARG A 41 -56.01 -1.43 9.78
C ARG A 41 -56.58 -1.29 11.19
N GLY A 42 -56.49 -0.10 11.74
CA GLY A 42 -57.29 0.35 12.88
C GLY A 42 -57.62 1.83 12.72
N ARG A 43 -58.90 2.11 12.42
CA ARG A 43 -59.46 3.44 12.30
C ARG A 43 -59.77 3.98 13.68
N VAL A 44 -59.20 5.10 14.12
CA VAL A 44 -59.65 5.87 15.27
C VAL A 44 -59.80 7.36 14.90
N VAL A 45 -60.96 7.89 15.25
CA VAL A 45 -61.48 9.25 15.03
C VAL A 45 -60.76 10.24 15.98
N PRO A 46 -60.45 11.48 15.57
CA PRO A 46 -59.80 12.46 16.45
C PRO A 46 -60.86 13.31 17.18
N THR A 47 -60.75 13.36 18.48
CA THR A 47 -61.35 14.42 19.32
C THR A 47 -60.34 14.95 20.28
N GLY A 48 -60.20 16.28 20.36
CA GLY A 48 -59.60 16.92 21.51
C GLY A 48 -58.35 17.79 21.20
N ARG A 49 -58.60 19.10 21.11
CA ARG A 49 -57.57 20.15 21.19
C ARG A 49 -56.88 20.09 22.56
N GLY A 50 -55.65 19.59 22.58
CA GLY A 50 -54.73 19.67 23.70
C GLY A 50 -53.47 20.41 23.28
N ARG A 51 -53.16 21.49 23.98
CA ARG A 51 -51.98 22.32 23.83
C ARG A 51 -50.73 21.45 24.06
N ALA A 52 -49.95 21.22 23.00
CA ALA A 52 -48.72 20.42 23.07
C ALA A 52 -47.65 21.17 23.89
N ALA A 53 -47.21 20.59 24.97
CA ALA A 53 -45.99 20.95 25.67
C ALA A 53 -44.77 20.58 24.79
N PRO A 54 -43.63 21.34 24.87
CA PRO A 54 -42.46 21.02 24.07
C PRO A 54 -41.90 19.65 24.46
N ALA A 55 -41.88 18.75 23.49
CA ALA A 55 -41.28 17.44 23.65
C ALA A 55 -39.78 17.60 23.99
N LYS A 56 -39.40 17.21 25.21
CA LYS A 56 -38.00 16.94 25.54
C LYS A 56 -37.48 15.91 24.55
N LYS A 57 -36.49 16.29 23.75
CA LYS A 57 -35.71 15.34 22.97
C LYS A 57 -35.02 14.37 23.94
N GLY A 58 -35.70 13.29 24.26
CA GLY A 58 -35.09 12.13 24.89
C GLY A 58 -34.11 11.56 23.89
N GLY A 59 -32.83 11.82 24.09
CA GLY A 59 -31.79 11.06 23.39
C GLY A 59 -32.03 9.61 23.76
N ALA A 60 -32.36 8.78 22.76
CA ALA A 60 -32.34 7.34 22.93
C ALA A 60 -30.95 6.99 23.42
N ALA A 61 -30.83 6.57 24.68
CA ALA A 61 -29.62 5.96 25.18
C ALA A 61 -29.41 4.73 24.32
N VAL A 62 -28.41 4.78 23.45
CA VAL A 62 -27.92 3.60 22.76
C VAL A 62 -27.40 2.71 23.87
N VAL A 63 -28.17 1.68 24.21
CA VAL A 63 -27.74 0.60 25.11
C VAL A 63 -26.63 -0.10 24.30
N THR A 64 -25.39 0.32 24.52
CA THR A 64 -24.23 -0.46 24.11
C THR A 64 -24.26 -1.70 24.97
N ALA A 65 -24.81 -2.80 24.44
CA ALA A 65 -24.60 -4.10 25.05
C ALA A 65 -23.09 -4.26 25.24
N ASP A 66 -22.64 -4.63 26.44
CA ASP A 66 -21.24 -4.92 26.73
C ASP A 66 -20.80 -6.09 25.86
N VAL A 67 -20.33 -5.79 24.66
CA VAL A 67 -19.76 -6.80 23.76
C VAL A 67 -18.44 -7.24 24.40
N PRO A 68 -18.21 -8.54 24.59
CA PRO A 68 -16.95 -9.02 25.11
C PRO A 68 -15.80 -8.42 24.33
N PHE A 69 -14.70 -8.02 24.99
CA PHE A 69 -13.53 -7.35 24.39
C PHE A 69 -13.06 -8.02 23.10
N PHE A 70 -13.00 -9.35 23.07
CA PHE A 70 -12.60 -10.14 21.90
C PHE A 70 -13.63 -10.16 20.74
N GLN A 71 -14.80 -9.54 20.92
CA GLN A 71 -15.81 -9.35 19.86
C GLN A 71 -15.97 -7.89 19.47
N SER A 72 -15.19 -6.98 20.07
CA SER A 72 -15.25 -5.56 19.74
C SER A 72 -14.57 -5.28 18.39
N PRO A 73 -15.11 -4.35 17.57
CA PRO A 73 -14.48 -3.93 16.32
C PRO A 73 -13.05 -3.38 16.54
N GLU A 74 -12.80 -2.74 17.67
CA GLU A 74 -11.51 -2.18 18.05
C GLU A 74 -10.45 -3.28 18.23
N PHE A 75 -10.82 -4.40 18.84
CA PHE A 75 -9.95 -5.56 18.99
C PHE A 75 -9.52 -6.13 17.64
N TYR A 76 -10.46 -6.32 16.71
CA TYR A 76 -10.12 -6.82 15.37
C TYR A 76 -9.29 -5.83 14.56
N ALA A 77 -9.55 -4.53 14.68
CA ALA A 77 -8.74 -3.50 14.06
C ALA A 77 -7.29 -3.54 14.57
N GLU A 78 -7.10 -3.66 15.88
CA GLU A 78 -5.77 -3.70 16.50
C GLU A 78 -4.99 -4.98 16.12
N ILE A 79 -5.65 -6.14 16.13
CA ILE A 79 -5.04 -7.41 15.66
C ILE A 79 -4.66 -7.30 14.18
N GLY A 80 -5.47 -6.64 13.37
CA GLY A 80 -5.17 -6.39 11.96
C GLY A 80 -3.89 -5.58 11.79
N GLU A 81 -3.71 -4.49 12.54
CA GLU A 81 -2.51 -3.65 12.50
C GLU A 81 -1.26 -4.40 12.98
N ILE A 82 -1.38 -5.22 14.03
CA ILE A 82 -0.29 -6.11 14.50
C ILE A 82 0.05 -7.12 13.40
N GLY A 83 -0.95 -7.70 12.74
CA GLY A 83 -0.77 -8.62 11.63
C GLY A 83 0.00 -7.98 10.46
N ILE A 84 -0.35 -6.76 10.08
CA ILE A 84 0.36 -5.99 9.04
C ILE A 84 1.83 -5.78 9.44
N ALA A 85 2.09 -5.38 10.69
CA ALA A 85 3.46 -5.20 11.17
C ALA A 85 4.25 -6.52 11.18
N ALA A 86 3.64 -7.62 11.61
CA ALA A 86 4.25 -8.94 11.62
C ALA A 86 4.60 -9.43 10.21
N VAL A 87 3.68 -9.31 9.24
CA VAL A 87 3.93 -9.66 7.83
C VAL A 87 5.05 -8.80 7.25
N ARG A 88 5.08 -7.50 7.53
CA ARG A 88 6.12 -6.58 7.06
C ARG A 88 7.49 -6.98 7.57
N VAL A 89 7.65 -7.15 8.89
CA VAL A 89 8.92 -7.52 9.51
C VAL A 89 9.36 -8.92 9.06
N GLY A 90 8.43 -9.88 9.02
CA GLY A 90 8.71 -11.24 8.56
C GLY A 90 9.17 -11.27 7.10
N THR A 91 8.50 -10.53 6.21
CA THR A 91 8.91 -10.41 4.80
C THR A 91 10.31 -9.85 4.67
N CYS A 92 10.66 -8.80 5.44
CA CYS A 92 12.00 -8.21 5.43
C CYS A 92 13.06 -9.18 5.96
N ALA A 93 12.77 -9.87 7.06
CA ALA A 93 13.68 -10.86 7.64
C ALA A 93 13.99 -12.02 6.68
N LEU A 94 12.97 -12.47 5.93
CA LEU A 94 13.13 -13.50 4.91
C LEU A 94 13.76 -12.99 3.61
N MET A 95 13.69 -11.69 3.32
CA MET A 95 14.23 -11.10 2.09
C MET A 95 15.75 -10.85 2.17
N ILE A 96 16.26 -10.50 3.35
CA ILE A 96 17.60 -9.95 3.50
C ILE A 96 18.70 -10.93 3.04
N HIS A 97 18.51 -12.24 3.28
CA HIS A 97 19.48 -13.26 2.89
C HIS A 97 19.65 -13.37 1.36
N HIS A 98 18.60 -13.09 0.58
CA HIS A 98 18.67 -13.06 -0.88
C HIS A 98 19.58 -11.92 -1.40
N GLY A 99 19.67 -10.83 -0.64
CA GLY A 99 20.62 -9.76 -0.94
C GLY A 99 22.06 -10.16 -0.61
N PHE A 100 22.27 -10.77 0.56
CA PHE A 100 23.61 -11.27 0.96
C PHE A 100 24.14 -12.36 0.03
N ASP A 101 23.27 -13.27 -0.44
CA ASP A 101 23.64 -14.28 -1.42
C ASP A 101 24.19 -13.65 -2.73
N LYS A 102 23.55 -12.57 -3.21
CA LYS A 102 24.05 -11.83 -4.39
C LYS A 102 25.40 -11.15 -4.15
N ILE A 103 25.64 -10.64 -2.94
CA ILE A 103 26.95 -10.06 -2.58
C ILE A 103 28.02 -11.16 -2.50
N ALA A 104 27.68 -12.30 -1.91
CA ALA A 104 28.63 -13.41 -1.78
C ALA A 104 28.97 -14.04 -3.16
N ASN A 105 28.09 -13.94 -4.14
CA ASN A 105 28.26 -14.56 -5.46
C ASN A 105 27.99 -13.56 -6.61
N VAL A 106 28.61 -12.37 -6.55
CA VAL A 106 28.38 -11.28 -7.53
C VAL A 106 28.63 -11.74 -8.95
N ASP A 107 29.76 -12.38 -9.22
CA ASP A 107 30.14 -12.79 -10.58
C ASP A 107 29.21 -13.88 -11.10
N GLY A 108 28.84 -14.84 -10.28
CA GLY A 108 27.91 -15.90 -10.62
C GLY A 108 26.53 -15.34 -11.04
N PHE A 109 25.95 -14.46 -10.24
CA PHE A 109 24.69 -13.79 -10.60
C PHE A 109 24.84 -12.88 -11.82
N SER A 110 25.93 -12.13 -11.91
CA SER A 110 26.17 -11.21 -13.03
C SER A 110 26.23 -11.93 -14.36
N MET A 111 26.94 -13.04 -14.42
CA MET A 111 27.14 -13.78 -15.68
C MET A 111 25.96 -14.69 -16.02
N ASN A 112 25.43 -15.43 -15.04
CA ASN A 112 24.41 -16.45 -15.29
C ASN A 112 22.97 -15.88 -15.32
N VAL A 113 22.73 -14.73 -14.72
CA VAL A 113 21.41 -14.09 -14.68
C VAL A 113 21.40 -12.83 -15.52
N VAL A 114 22.20 -11.81 -15.15
CA VAL A 114 22.11 -10.50 -15.78
C VAL A 114 22.62 -10.53 -17.22
N ALA A 115 23.84 -11.00 -17.46
CA ALA A 115 24.41 -11.03 -18.81
C ALA A 115 23.63 -11.97 -19.74
N LYS A 116 23.19 -13.12 -19.22
CA LYS A 116 22.51 -14.13 -20.02
C LYS A 116 21.09 -13.75 -20.42
N PHE A 117 20.28 -13.21 -19.49
CA PHE A 117 18.85 -12.95 -19.71
C PHE A 117 18.51 -11.46 -19.88
N PHE A 118 19.36 -10.57 -19.38
CA PHE A 118 19.14 -9.12 -19.36
C PHE A 118 20.32 -8.35 -19.98
N GLY A 119 21.05 -8.98 -20.92
CA GLY A 119 22.24 -8.39 -21.57
C GLY A 119 21.97 -7.11 -22.37
N PHE A 120 20.70 -6.73 -22.57
CA PHE A 120 20.28 -5.45 -23.14
C PHE A 120 20.39 -4.27 -22.16
N LEU A 121 20.61 -4.54 -20.87
CA LEU A 121 20.76 -3.49 -19.87
C LEU A 121 22.12 -2.79 -20.03
N PRO A 122 22.15 -1.45 -19.92
CA PRO A 122 23.37 -0.67 -20.11
C PRO A 122 24.32 -0.84 -18.91
N GLY A 123 25.63 -0.85 -19.21
CA GLY A 123 26.67 -0.94 -18.18
C GLY A 123 27.04 -2.36 -17.79
N PRO A 124 27.96 -2.52 -16.83
CA PRO A 124 28.44 -3.83 -16.41
C PRO A 124 27.37 -4.62 -15.66
N PRO A 125 27.26 -5.95 -15.89
CA PRO A 125 26.26 -6.79 -15.21
C PRO A 125 26.35 -6.75 -13.68
N GLN A 126 27.55 -6.57 -13.13
CA GLN A 126 27.78 -6.45 -11.68
C GLN A 126 27.03 -5.26 -11.05
N PHE A 127 26.90 -4.16 -11.79
CA PHE A 127 26.15 -2.98 -11.32
C PHE A 127 24.69 -3.34 -11.03
N TRP A 128 24.06 -4.12 -11.88
CA TRP A 128 22.66 -4.56 -11.71
C TRP A 128 22.51 -5.60 -10.61
N THR A 129 23.48 -6.52 -10.49
CA THR A 129 23.52 -7.50 -9.39
C THR A 129 23.63 -6.81 -8.03
N LEU A 130 24.57 -5.85 -7.89
CA LEU A 130 24.74 -5.09 -6.66
C LEU A 130 23.56 -4.16 -6.38
N GLY A 131 22.95 -3.58 -7.41
CA GLY A 131 21.72 -2.81 -7.30
C GLY A 131 20.56 -3.66 -6.75
N ALA A 132 20.38 -4.87 -7.24
CA ALA A 132 19.40 -5.81 -6.72
C ALA A 132 19.69 -6.23 -5.28
N ALA A 133 20.96 -6.49 -4.93
CA ALA A 133 21.37 -6.78 -3.57
C ALA A 133 21.08 -5.59 -2.63
N ALA A 134 21.42 -4.38 -3.05
CA ALA A 134 21.17 -3.17 -2.28
C ALA A 134 19.68 -2.94 -2.02
N THR A 135 18.80 -3.14 -3.01
CA THR A 135 17.36 -3.02 -2.82
C THR A 135 16.83 -4.05 -1.82
N GLN A 136 17.37 -5.26 -1.80
CA GLN A 136 16.94 -6.31 -0.88
C GLN A 136 17.46 -6.08 0.55
N ILE A 137 18.71 -5.65 0.73
CA ILE A 137 19.31 -5.44 2.06
C ILE A 137 18.85 -4.10 2.65
N ALA A 138 19.11 -2.99 1.95
CA ALA A 138 18.73 -1.66 2.43
C ALA A 138 17.20 -1.50 2.45
N GLY A 139 16.51 -2.06 1.44
CA GLY A 139 15.06 -2.07 1.41
C GLY A 139 14.46 -2.82 2.59
N ALA A 140 14.99 -3.99 2.96
CA ALA A 140 14.54 -4.71 4.16
C ALA A 140 14.81 -3.90 5.44
N GLY A 141 15.97 -3.25 5.54
CA GLY A 141 16.34 -2.39 6.69
C GLY A 141 15.45 -1.16 6.85
N LEU A 142 14.93 -0.60 5.76
CA LEU A 142 14.02 0.55 5.77
C LEU A 142 12.55 0.13 5.93
N LEU A 143 12.13 -0.92 5.23
CA LEU A 143 10.74 -1.37 5.26
C LEU A 143 10.38 -2.02 6.60
N ALA A 144 11.30 -2.74 7.25
CA ALA A 144 11.02 -3.40 8.53
C ALA A 144 10.52 -2.40 9.61
N PRO A 145 11.18 -1.28 9.89
CA PRO A 145 10.65 -0.24 10.76
C PRO A 145 9.53 0.59 10.12
N GLY A 146 9.33 0.50 8.81
CA GLY A 146 8.34 1.27 8.07
C GLY A 146 8.78 2.71 7.81
N ILE A 147 9.95 2.88 7.15
CA ILE A 147 10.50 4.16 6.72
C ILE A 147 10.40 4.26 5.20
N LEU A 148 9.74 5.30 4.69
CA LEU A 148 9.46 5.49 3.26
C LEU A 148 8.89 4.21 2.61
N SER A 149 7.88 3.65 3.26
CA SER A 149 7.45 2.27 3.06
C SER A 149 6.99 1.99 1.64
N ARG A 150 6.27 2.92 1.01
CA ARG A 150 5.72 2.74 -0.34
C ARG A 150 6.81 2.69 -1.41
N PRO A 151 7.72 3.67 -1.56
CA PRO A 151 8.76 3.61 -2.58
C PRO A 151 9.78 2.50 -2.31
N VAL A 152 10.07 2.19 -1.05
CA VAL A 152 10.95 1.08 -0.67
C VAL A 152 10.31 -0.25 -1.07
N ALA A 153 9.06 -0.50 -0.70
CA ALA A 153 8.33 -1.71 -1.10
C ALA A 153 8.19 -1.82 -2.63
N ALA A 154 7.95 -0.69 -3.33
CA ALA A 154 7.89 -0.67 -4.79
C ALA A 154 9.22 -1.09 -5.42
N SER A 155 10.35 -0.56 -4.96
CA SER A 155 11.67 -0.92 -5.49
C SER A 155 12.02 -2.39 -5.25
N MET A 156 11.70 -2.90 -4.06
CA MET A 156 11.85 -4.33 -3.73
C MET A 156 10.93 -5.20 -4.59
N SER A 157 9.67 -4.79 -4.79
CA SER A 157 8.69 -5.49 -5.63
C SER A 157 9.17 -5.58 -7.09
N VAL A 158 9.70 -4.49 -7.64
CA VAL A 158 10.29 -4.49 -9.00
C VAL A 158 11.46 -5.47 -9.09
N THR A 159 12.34 -5.49 -8.09
CA THR A 159 13.46 -6.45 -8.04
C THR A 159 12.96 -7.90 -8.05
N MET A 160 11.90 -8.19 -7.29
CA MET A 160 11.31 -9.54 -7.25
C MET A 160 10.53 -9.86 -8.52
N ALA A 161 9.89 -8.87 -9.18
CA ALA A 161 9.27 -9.07 -10.48
C ALA A 161 10.30 -9.45 -11.57
N VAL A 162 11.48 -8.84 -11.54
CA VAL A 162 12.60 -9.26 -12.41
C VAL A 162 13.02 -10.69 -12.10
N ALA A 163 13.03 -11.11 -10.83
CA ALA A 163 13.32 -12.50 -10.46
C ALA A 163 12.23 -13.47 -10.98
N VAL A 164 10.95 -13.10 -10.94
CA VAL A 164 9.87 -13.88 -11.57
C VAL A 164 10.14 -14.05 -13.06
N ILE A 165 10.46 -12.95 -13.78
CA ILE A 165 10.76 -12.99 -15.21
C ILE A 165 11.97 -13.91 -15.49
N PHE A 166 13.03 -13.80 -14.68
CA PHE A 166 14.18 -14.69 -14.79
C PHE A 166 13.80 -16.16 -14.67
N HIS A 167 13.04 -16.53 -13.65
CA HIS A 167 12.61 -17.92 -13.47
C HIS A 167 11.72 -18.41 -14.61
N LEU A 168 10.81 -17.59 -15.10
CA LEU A 168 9.97 -17.92 -16.26
C LEU A 168 10.78 -18.12 -17.55
N LEU A 169 11.80 -17.29 -17.78
CA LEU A 169 12.69 -17.42 -18.94
C LEU A 169 13.63 -18.63 -18.84
N ASN A 170 14.01 -19.01 -17.61
CA ASN A 170 14.95 -20.11 -17.38
C ASN A 170 14.27 -21.48 -17.37
N THR A 171 13.09 -21.61 -16.76
CA THR A 171 12.40 -22.91 -16.57
C THR A 171 11.00 -22.98 -17.17
N GLY A 172 10.45 -21.83 -17.64
CA GLY A 172 9.09 -21.77 -18.17
C GLY A 172 8.00 -21.91 -17.10
N LEU A 173 6.80 -22.24 -17.57
CA LEU A 173 5.58 -22.43 -16.76
C LEU A 173 5.32 -23.92 -16.48
N GLU A 174 6.35 -24.68 -16.11
CA GLU A 174 6.20 -26.13 -15.86
C GLU A 174 5.03 -26.41 -14.92
N ALA A 175 4.08 -27.20 -15.41
CA ALA A 175 2.88 -27.67 -14.69
C ALA A 175 1.91 -26.56 -14.18
N PHE A 176 2.22 -25.27 -14.39
CA PHE A 176 1.31 -24.19 -13.98
C PHE A 176 0.04 -24.17 -14.86
N PRO A 177 -1.16 -23.84 -14.33
CA PRO A 177 -1.43 -23.49 -12.92
C PRO A 177 -1.90 -24.67 -12.05
N LEU A 178 -2.25 -25.80 -12.60
CA LEU A 178 -2.96 -26.89 -11.88
C LEU A 178 -2.18 -28.20 -11.78
N GLY A 179 -1.04 -28.30 -12.45
CA GLY A 179 -0.19 -29.50 -12.40
C GLY A 179 0.72 -29.51 -11.17
N ILE A 180 1.31 -30.65 -10.90
CA ILE A 180 2.29 -30.82 -9.80
C ILE A 180 3.69 -30.74 -10.41
N PRO A 181 4.50 -29.71 -10.09
CA PRO A 181 5.87 -29.63 -10.58
C PRO A 181 6.76 -30.66 -9.89
N THR A 182 7.82 -31.11 -10.56
CA THR A 182 8.75 -32.13 -10.05
C THR A 182 9.43 -31.73 -8.74
N ALA A 183 9.65 -30.43 -8.51
CA ALA A 183 10.27 -29.90 -7.30
C ALA A 183 9.25 -29.52 -6.19
N HIS A 184 7.99 -29.95 -6.30
CA HIS A 184 6.89 -29.60 -5.38
C HIS A 184 6.56 -28.09 -5.26
N SER A 185 7.26 -27.21 -5.96
CA SER A 185 6.99 -25.78 -6.05
C SER A 185 7.39 -25.25 -7.42
N TYR A 186 6.68 -24.23 -7.89
CA TYR A 186 7.09 -23.53 -9.11
C TYR A 186 8.33 -22.68 -8.81
N ASN A 187 9.34 -22.72 -9.68
CA ASN A 187 10.59 -21.97 -9.48
C ASN A 187 10.37 -20.46 -9.25
N PHE A 188 9.32 -19.88 -9.85
CA PHE A 188 8.95 -18.48 -9.69
C PHE A 188 8.05 -18.18 -8.49
N GLU A 189 7.54 -19.20 -7.79
CA GLU A 189 6.49 -19.08 -6.76
C GLU A 189 6.91 -18.15 -5.62
N LEU A 190 8.07 -18.39 -5.04
CA LEU A 190 8.58 -17.57 -3.95
C LEU A 190 8.75 -16.10 -4.37
N ALA A 191 9.32 -15.85 -5.55
CA ALA A 191 9.49 -14.50 -6.08
C ALA A 191 8.14 -13.82 -6.32
N ALA A 192 7.15 -14.57 -6.85
CA ALA A 192 5.79 -14.06 -7.06
C ALA A 192 5.08 -13.73 -5.74
N MET A 193 5.23 -14.55 -4.70
CA MET A 193 4.70 -14.24 -3.36
C MET A 193 5.30 -12.94 -2.80
N TYR A 194 6.60 -12.72 -2.97
CA TYR A 194 7.20 -11.44 -2.59
C TYR A 194 6.63 -10.26 -3.37
N VAL A 195 6.41 -10.41 -4.69
CA VAL A 195 5.77 -9.35 -5.50
C VAL A 195 4.40 -8.98 -4.94
N LEU A 196 3.58 -9.97 -4.58
CA LEU A 196 2.25 -9.73 -4.02
C LEU A 196 2.31 -9.02 -2.66
N VAL A 197 3.14 -9.50 -1.74
CA VAL A 197 3.26 -8.91 -0.39
C VAL A 197 3.87 -7.50 -0.47
N LEU A 198 4.92 -7.30 -1.24
CA LEU A 198 5.54 -5.98 -1.42
C LEU A 198 4.63 -5.03 -2.20
N GLY A 199 3.88 -5.55 -3.17
CA GLY A 199 2.82 -4.81 -3.87
C GLY A 199 1.74 -4.31 -2.91
N PHE A 200 1.34 -5.15 -1.95
CA PHE A 200 0.42 -4.73 -0.88
C PHE A 200 0.98 -3.54 -0.09
N PHE A 201 2.24 -3.59 0.38
CA PHE A 201 2.87 -2.47 1.09
C PHE A 201 3.09 -1.24 0.22
N THR A 202 3.32 -1.40 -1.07
CA THR A 202 3.40 -0.29 -2.03
C THR A 202 2.11 0.52 -2.07
N VAL A 203 0.96 -0.16 -2.07
CA VAL A 203 -0.35 0.49 -2.15
C VAL A 203 -0.84 0.98 -0.79
N ASN A 204 -0.73 0.13 0.25
CA ASN A 204 -1.31 0.42 1.55
C ASN A 204 -0.37 1.17 2.51
N GLY A 205 0.96 1.10 2.29
CA GLY A 205 1.96 1.61 3.23
C GLY A 205 2.23 0.61 4.36
N ALA A 206 2.94 1.06 5.38
CA ALA A 206 3.45 0.21 6.46
C ALA A 206 2.48 -0.07 7.62
N GLY A 207 1.32 0.60 7.65
CA GLY A 207 0.35 0.49 8.73
C GLY A 207 0.69 1.31 9.97
N LYS A 208 -0.18 1.24 10.99
CA LYS A 208 -0.13 2.01 12.23
C LYS A 208 1.21 1.90 12.98
N TYR A 209 1.77 0.68 13.05
CA TYR A 209 3.03 0.40 13.74
C TYR A 209 4.25 0.63 12.84
N SER A 210 4.38 1.84 12.28
CA SER A 210 5.50 2.25 11.43
C SER A 210 6.06 3.60 11.85
N VAL A 211 7.33 3.84 11.53
CA VAL A 211 7.98 5.13 11.72
C VAL A 211 7.29 6.21 10.90
N ASP A 212 6.87 5.88 9.67
CA ASP A 212 6.15 6.80 8.78
C ASP A 212 4.89 7.35 9.44
N GLU A 213 4.09 6.47 10.07
CA GLU A 213 2.84 6.88 10.71
C GLU A 213 3.06 7.58 12.05
N GLN A 214 3.93 7.02 12.90
CA GLN A 214 4.10 7.49 14.28
C GLN A 214 4.93 8.77 14.39
N LEU A 215 5.98 8.93 13.57
CA LEU A 215 6.91 10.06 13.66
C LEU A 215 6.70 11.10 12.58
N LEU A 216 6.27 10.69 11.38
CA LEU A 216 6.14 11.61 10.24
C LEU A 216 4.70 12.07 10.01
N GLY A 217 3.74 11.55 10.77
CA GLY A 217 2.31 11.85 10.63
C GLY A 217 1.70 11.29 9.35
N GLY A 218 2.29 10.20 8.85
CA GLY A 218 1.91 9.50 7.64
C GLY A 218 2.77 9.86 6.43
N GLU A 219 3.16 8.82 5.69
CA GLU A 219 4.03 8.94 4.51
C GLU A 219 3.45 9.88 3.43
N LEU A 220 2.13 9.83 3.21
CA LEU A 220 1.47 10.70 2.24
C LEU A 220 1.51 12.17 2.63
N GLU A 221 1.48 12.49 3.92
CA GLU A 221 1.63 13.87 4.40
C GLU A 221 3.07 14.37 4.22
N LEU A 222 4.05 13.48 4.41
CA LEU A 222 5.46 13.80 4.10
C LEU A 222 5.63 14.18 2.63
N TYR A 223 5.04 13.40 1.71
CA TYR A 223 5.09 13.70 0.28
C TYR A 223 4.39 15.01 -0.07
N LYS A 224 3.22 15.27 0.51
CA LYS A 224 2.52 16.54 0.31
C LYS A 224 3.38 17.73 0.79
N LYS A 225 3.99 17.62 1.97
CA LYS A 225 4.90 18.67 2.48
C LYS A 225 6.10 18.86 1.56
N GLY A 226 6.72 17.77 1.08
CA GLY A 226 7.83 17.83 0.13
C GLY A 226 7.45 18.51 -1.18
N LEU A 227 6.33 18.11 -1.79
CA LEU A 227 5.84 18.69 -3.04
C LEU A 227 5.48 20.17 -2.88
N ASN A 228 4.83 20.54 -1.79
CA ASN A 228 4.54 21.95 -1.48
C ASN A 228 5.81 22.77 -1.28
N GLY A 229 6.86 22.19 -0.67
CA GLY A 229 8.16 22.83 -0.48
C GLY A 229 8.89 23.15 -1.80
N VAL A 230 8.67 22.37 -2.86
CA VAL A 230 9.18 22.63 -4.21
C VAL A 230 8.17 23.36 -5.12
N GLY A 231 7.06 23.87 -4.56
CA GLY A 231 6.05 24.61 -5.30
C GLY A 231 5.10 23.78 -6.15
N ILE A 232 5.08 22.46 -5.96
CA ILE A 232 4.17 21.55 -6.67
C ILE A 232 3.01 21.22 -5.74
N ASN A 233 1.83 21.78 -6.02
CA ASN A 233 0.61 21.41 -5.31
C ASN A 233 0.01 20.15 -5.93
N PRO A 234 -0.36 19.13 -5.13
CA PRO A 234 -1.08 17.94 -5.62
C PRO A 234 -2.42 18.24 -6.30
N SER A 235 -3.02 19.41 -6.04
CA SER A 235 -4.22 19.88 -6.75
C SER A 235 -3.94 20.48 -8.14
N GLY A 236 -2.68 20.46 -8.60
CA GLY A 236 -2.25 21.04 -9.89
C GLY A 236 -2.12 22.57 -9.88
N LYS A 237 -2.34 23.22 -8.74
CA LYS A 237 -2.19 24.68 -8.61
C LYS A 237 -0.77 25.01 -8.17
N TYR A 238 -0.07 25.86 -8.91
CA TYR A 238 1.27 26.30 -8.55
C TYR A 238 1.25 27.10 -7.24
N ILE A 239 2.00 26.66 -6.25
CA ILE A 239 2.23 27.40 -5.00
C ILE A 239 3.65 27.94 -5.05
N ASN A 240 3.81 29.25 -5.02
CA ASN A 240 5.12 29.84 -4.93
C ASN A 240 5.70 29.63 -3.50
N PRO A 241 6.80 28.87 -3.35
CA PRO A 241 7.34 28.53 -2.03
C PRO A 241 7.93 29.75 -1.28
N PHE A 242 8.13 30.88 -1.96
CA PHE A 242 8.74 32.09 -1.40
C PHE A 242 7.72 33.12 -0.93
N ILE A 243 6.41 32.89 -1.11
CA ILE A 243 5.35 33.77 -0.62
C ILE A 243 4.39 33.04 0.30
N SER A 244 3.92 33.72 1.35
CA SER A 244 3.00 33.13 2.30
C SER A 244 1.66 32.77 1.63
N GLU A 245 1.00 31.73 2.13
CA GLU A 245 -0.29 31.26 1.60
C GLU A 245 -1.38 32.37 1.62
N LYS A 246 -1.31 33.28 2.62
CA LYS A 246 -2.20 34.46 2.71
C LYS A 246 -1.97 35.47 1.59
N GLU A 247 -0.73 35.59 1.17
CA GLU A 247 -0.34 36.55 0.12
C GLU A 247 -0.67 35.99 -1.27
N GLN A 248 -0.56 34.69 -1.43
CA GLN A 248 -0.92 33.99 -2.66
C GLN A 248 -2.43 34.05 -2.92
N LYS A 249 -3.26 33.85 -1.88
CA LYS A 249 -4.73 34.03 -1.96
C LYS A 249 -5.19 35.47 -2.23
N ARG A 250 -4.35 36.47 -1.96
CA ARG A 250 -4.64 37.85 -2.29
C ARG A 250 -4.36 38.21 -3.75
N ARG A 251 -3.53 37.45 -4.43
CA ARG A 251 -3.13 37.67 -5.83
C ARG A 251 -4.02 36.92 -6.85
N GLU A 252 -4.84 35.99 -6.35
CA GLU A 252 -5.88 35.28 -7.10
C GLU A 252 -7.20 36.05 -7.07
#